data_18c9f21a1a4aaa798723402f62a23a2e
#
_entry.id   18c9f21a1a4aaa798723402f62a23a2e
#
_cell.length_a   1.000
_cell.length_b   1.000
_cell.length_c   1.000
_cell.angle_alpha   90.00
_cell.angle_beta   90.00
_cell.angle_gamma   90.00
#
_symmetry.space_group_name_H-M   'P 1'
#
loop_
_entity.id
_entity.type
_entity.pdbx_description
1 polymer ?
#
loop_
_entity_poly.entity_id
_entity_poly.type
_entity_poly.pdbx_seq_one_letter_code
_entity_poly.pdbx_strand_id
1 'polypeptide(L)'
;MAGRRSGAARRSPGEDERVAASTRDRILDVALDLFIEKGYDGTSLREIAERLGFTKAALYYHFEAKEDILMALHLRLHEFGKTALGTMTGDEPITLELWGALLDEVVDQMLVQRKLFLMHERNQAALEKLHNAGHDAEHEDFQNQLRQVLADPRLPMRDRVRMAASMGAVFAGLFLPGDAFPESDNKELGKLLRECVHDVLDR
;
A
#
# COMPACT_ATOMS: atom_id res chain seq x y z
N MET A 1 -14.46 -58.84 5.15
CA MET A 1 -13.95 -57.56 5.74
C MET A 1 -13.33 -56.72 4.63
N ALA A 2 -14.07 -55.74 4.13
CA ALA A 2 -13.64 -54.91 3.04
C ALA A 2 -13.15 -53.59 3.62
N GLY A 3 -11.83 -53.31 3.49
CA GLY A 3 -11.18 -52.09 3.90
C GLY A 3 -11.56 -50.92 2.98
N ARG A 4 -12.27 -49.93 3.51
CA ARG A 4 -12.51 -48.65 2.85
C ARG A 4 -11.20 -47.88 2.78
N ARG A 5 -10.59 -47.79 1.61
CA ARG A 5 -9.54 -46.82 1.32
C ARG A 5 -10.22 -45.44 1.16
N SER A 6 -10.01 -44.57 2.13
CA SER A 6 -10.37 -43.15 2.03
C SER A 6 -9.51 -42.53 0.94
N GLY A 7 -10.12 -42.26 -0.22
CA GLY A 7 -9.48 -41.52 -1.29
C GLY A 7 -9.49 -40.04 -0.93
N ALA A 8 -8.34 -39.49 -0.57
CA ALA A 8 -8.14 -38.05 -0.54
C ALA A 8 -8.33 -37.52 -1.97
N ALA A 9 -9.39 -36.77 -2.22
CA ALA A 9 -9.62 -36.13 -3.51
C ALA A 9 -8.46 -35.18 -3.78
N ARG A 10 -7.72 -35.41 -4.87
CA ARG A 10 -6.71 -34.46 -5.38
C ARG A 10 -7.45 -33.20 -5.83
N ARG A 11 -7.10 -32.06 -5.25
CA ARG A 11 -7.59 -30.75 -5.69
C ARG A 11 -7.12 -30.48 -7.13
N SER A 12 -7.89 -29.67 -7.85
CA SER A 12 -7.49 -29.25 -9.20
C SER A 12 -6.34 -28.25 -9.14
N PRO A 13 -5.46 -28.16 -10.16
CA PRO A 13 -4.35 -27.20 -10.16
C PRO A 13 -4.76 -25.76 -9.89
N GLY A 14 -5.92 -25.33 -10.38
CA GLY A 14 -6.43 -23.97 -10.13
C GLY A 14 -6.99 -23.76 -8.70
N GLU A 15 -7.38 -24.82 -7.99
CA GLU A 15 -7.75 -24.74 -6.57
C GLU A 15 -6.50 -24.62 -5.69
N ASP A 16 -5.44 -25.33 -6.04
CA ASP A 16 -4.18 -25.26 -5.30
C ASP A 16 -3.50 -23.88 -5.47
N GLU A 17 -3.55 -23.28 -6.64
CA GLU A 17 -3.07 -21.92 -6.88
C GLU A 17 -3.86 -20.86 -6.10
N ARG A 18 -5.19 -20.95 -6.06
CA ARG A 18 -6.03 -20.03 -5.28
C ARG A 18 -5.79 -20.17 -3.77
N VAL A 19 -5.61 -21.37 -3.28
CA VAL A 19 -5.29 -21.63 -1.87
C VAL A 19 -3.91 -21.10 -1.53
N ALA A 20 -2.93 -21.25 -2.41
CA ALA A 20 -1.59 -20.72 -2.22
C ALA A 20 -1.58 -19.18 -2.20
N ALA A 21 -2.31 -18.51 -3.12
CA ALA A 21 -2.48 -17.06 -3.13
C ALA A 21 -3.14 -16.57 -1.84
N SER A 22 -4.25 -17.18 -1.41
CA SER A 22 -4.92 -16.84 -0.15
C SER A 22 -4.02 -17.07 1.07
N THR A 23 -3.17 -18.10 1.06
CA THR A 23 -2.23 -18.36 2.14
C THR A 23 -1.11 -17.31 2.18
N ARG A 24 -0.61 -16.93 1.01
CA ARG A 24 0.40 -15.86 0.88
C ARG A 24 -0.12 -14.54 1.43
N ASP A 25 -1.37 -14.18 1.12
CA ASP A 25 -2.01 -12.98 1.63
C ASP A 25 -2.15 -13.00 3.16
N ARG A 26 -2.57 -14.12 3.74
CA ARG A 26 -2.66 -14.28 5.20
C ARG A 26 -1.29 -14.12 5.88
N ILE A 27 -0.22 -14.61 5.24
CA ILE A 27 1.15 -14.42 5.75
C ILE A 27 1.51 -12.93 5.76
N LEU A 28 1.21 -12.22 4.67
CA LEU A 28 1.46 -10.79 4.54
C LEU A 28 0.68 -9.97 5.59
N ASP A 29 -0.59 -10.30 5.82
CA ASP A 29 -1.43 -9.59 6.80
C ASP A 29 -0.91 -9.76 8.23
N VAL A 30 -0.53 -10.97 8.63
CA VAL A 30 0.06 -11.23 9.96
C VAL A 30 1.44 -10.59 10.10
N ALA A 31 2.25 -10.64 9.06
CA ALA A 31 3.56 -9.98 9.06
C ALA A 31 3.42 -8.46 9.17
N LEU A 32 2.46 -7.87 8.46
CA LEU A 32 2.13 -6.45 8.53
C LEU A 32 1.81 -6.02 9.97
N ASP A 33 0.93 -6.75 10.67
CA ASP A 33 0.59 -6.47 12.06
C ASP A 33 1.83 -6.54 12.96
N LEU A 34 2.67 -7.58 12.82
CA LEU A 34 3.88 -7.75 13.61
C LEU A 34 4.95 -6.67 13.32
N PHE A 35 5.11 -6.27 12.07
CA PHE A 35 6.04 -5.19 11.69
C PHE A 35 5.60 -3.83 12.25
N ILE A 36 4.29 -3.60 12.37
CA ILE A 36 3.75 -2.40 13.03
C ILE A 36 3.94 -2.49 14.55
N GLU A 37 3.63 -3.65 15.16
CA GLU A 37 3.70 -3.83 16.62
C GLU A 37 5.13 -3.76 17.15
N LYS A 38 6.08 -4.45 16.50
CA LYS A 38 7.43 -4.73 17.02
C LYS A 38 8.57 -4.19 16.16
N GLY A 39 8.26 -3.64 15.00
CA GLY A 39 9.22 -3.30 13.96
C GLY A 39 9.71 -4.52 13.18
N TYR A 40 10.34 -4.24 12.04
CA TYR A 40 10.90 -5.27 11.17
C TYR A 40 11.99 -6.10 11.88
N ASP A 41 12.95 -5.43 12.54
CA ASP A 41 14.06 -6.10 13.20
C ASP A 41 13.60 -6.95 14.39
N GLY A 42 12.55 -6.51 15.10
CA GLY A 42 11.96 -7.21 16.23
C GLY A 42 11.07 -8.41 15.87
N THR A 43 10.82 -8.65 14.57
CA THR A 43 9.96 -9.74 14.08
C THR A 43 10.77 -10.83 13.41
N SER A 44 10.41 -12.10 13.63
CA SER A 44 11.03 -13.27 13.01
C SER A 44 10.03 -14.07 12.17
N LEU A 45 10.53 -14.79 11.13
CA LEU A 45 9.72 -15.73 10.35
C LEU A 45 9.06 -16.81 11.22
N ARG A 46 9.74 -17.24 12.28
CA ARG A 46 9.20 -18.21 13.24
C ARG A 46 7.95 -17.66 13.93
N GLU A 47 7.99 -16.43 14.37
CA GLU A 47 6.88 -15.78 15.07
C GLU A 47 5.68 -15.57 14.15
N ILE A 48 5.92 -15.20 12.87
CA ILE A 48 4.87 -15.11 11.85
C ILE A 48 4.20 -16.48 11.66
N ALA A 49 5.01 -17.56 11.54
CA ALA A 49 4.48 -18.92 11.41
C ALA A 49 3.68 -19.35 12.65
N GLU A 50 4.17 -19.08 13.86
CA GLU A 50 3.49 -19.39 15.12
C GLU A 50 2.15 -18.64 15.23
N ARG A 51 2.10 -17.35 14.87
CA ARG A 51 0.86 -16.55 14.88
C ARG A 51 -0.19 -17.08 13.90
N LEU A 52 0.23 -17.69 12.79
CA LEU A 52 -0.63 -18.30 11.79
C LEU A 52 -1.04 -19.74 12.13
N GLY A 53 -0.40 -20.38 13.11
CA GLY A 53 -0.52 -21.82 13.33
C GLY A 53 0.11 -22.66 12.24
N PHE A 54 1.10 -22.14 11.53
CA PHE A 54 1.82 -22.79 10.44
C PHE A 54 3.12 -23.43 10.93
N THR A 55 3.53 -24.48 10.23
CA THR A 55 4.90 -24.99 10.39
C THR A 55 5.89 -24.01 9.72
N LYS A 56 7.12 -23.97 10.22
CA LYS A 56 8.21 -23.19 9.60
C LYS A 56 8.37 -23.54 8.10
N ALA A 57 8.28 -24.84 7.76
CA ALA A 57 8.38 -25.31 6.38
C ALA A 57 7.26 -24.76 5.47
N ALA A 58 6.02 -24.66 6.00
CA ALA A 58 4.90 -24.10 5.26
C ALA A 58 5.10 -22.61 4.95
N LEU A 59 5.70 -21.85 5.87
CA LEU A 59 6.00 -20.44 5.64
C LEU A 59 7.12 -20.28 4.62
N TYR A 60 8.20 -21.07 4.73
CA TYR A 60 9.32 -21.03 3.78
C TYR A 60 8.94 -21.46 2.35
N TYR A 61 7.85 -22.19 2.18
CA TYR A 61 7.30 -22.48 0.86
C TYR A 61 6.79 -21.22 0.13
N HIS A 62 6.32 -20.21 0.88
CA HIS A 62 5.77 -18.97 0.34
C HIS A 62 6.78 -17.83 0.32
N PHE A 63 7.69 -17.78 1.29
CA PHE A 63 8.70 -16.72 1.42
C PHE A 63 10.02 -17.30 1.94
N GLU A 64 11.09 -17.12 1.17
CA GLU A 64 12.41 -17.65 1.51
C GLU A 64 13.06 -16.88 2.65
N ALA A 65 12.81 -15.57 2.72
CA ALA A 65 13.37 -14.66 3.71
C ALA A 65 12.32 -13.67 4.24
N LYS A 66 12.61 -13.04 5.38
CA LYS A 66 11.78 -11.98 5.95
C LYS A 66 11.75 -10.75 5.06
N GLU A 67 12.84 -10.52 4.37
CA GLU A 67 13.05 -9.50 3.36
C GLU A 67 12.02 -9.59 2.23
N ASP A 68 11.72 -10.81 1.77
CA ASP A 68 10.72 -11.04 0.70
C ASP A 68 9.31 -10.64 1.13
N ILE A 69 8.98 -10.83 2.42
CA ILE A 69 7.71 -10.40 3.00
C ILE A 69 7.64 -8.87 3.05
N LEU A 70 8.70 -8.22 3.54
CA LEU A 70 8.75 -6.76 3.62
C LEU A 70 8.64 -6.13 2.23
N MET A 71 9.38 -6.68 1.24
CA MET A 71 9.32 -6.24 -0.14
C MET A 71 7.93 -6.46 -0.76
N ALA A 72 7.30 -7.61 -0.51
CA ALA A 72 5.94 -7.89 -1.00
C ALA A 72 4.90 -6.92 -0.42
N LEU A 73 5.01 -6.53 0.84
CA LEU A 73 4.16 -5.52 1.46
C LEU A 73 4.42 -4.13 0.86
N HIS A 74 5.66 -3.80 0.59
CA HIS A 74 6.05 -2.54 -0.01
C HIS A 74 5.55 -2.43 -1.47
N LEU A 75 5.64 -3.49 -2.26
CA LEU A 75 5.10 -3.54 -3.62
C LEU A 75 3.57 -3.39 -3.67
N ARG A 76 2.83 -3.89 -2.67
CA ARG A 76 1.39 -3.61 -2.56
C ARG A 76 1.08 -2.12 -2.46
N LEU A 77 1.95 -1.36 -1.78
CA LEU A 77 1.81 0.09 -1.68
C LEU A 77 2.03 0.80 -3.01
N HIS A 78 3.01 0.33 -3.79
CA HIS A 78 3.29 0.88 -5.13
C HIS A 78 2.18 0.60 -6.14
N GLU A 79 1.62 -0.60 -6.13
CA GLU A 79 0.50 -0.96 -7.01
C GLU A 79 -0.70 -0.03 -6.80
N PHE A 80 -0.97 0.33 -5.55
CA PHE A 80 -1.98 1.33 -5.24
C PHE A 80 -1.68 2.69 -5.90
N GLY A 81 -0.46 3.20 -5.77
CA GLY A 81 -0.04 4.47 -6.36
C GLY A 81 -0.17 4.48 -7.90
N LYS A 82 0.24 3.39 -8.55
CA LYS A 82 0.10 3.23 -10.00
C LYS A 82 -1.35 3.27 -10.46
N THR A 83 -2.25 2.59 -9.76
CA THR A 83 -3.67 2.55 -10.08
C THR A 83 -4.29 3.95 -9.97
N ALA A 84 -3.98 4.69 -8.92
CA ALA A 84 -4.49 6.04 -8.70
C ALA A 84 -4.03 7.02 -9.81
N LEU A 85 -2.75 6.98 -10.21
CA LEU A 85 -2.22 7.84 -11.27
C LEU A 85 -2.58 7.37 -12.69
N GLY A 86 -2.77 6.07 -12.90
CA GLY A 86 -3.10 5.53 -14.22
C GLY A 86 -4.39 6.08 -14.81
N THR A 87 -5.29 6.60 -13.98
CA THR A 87 -6.51 7.27 -14.42
C THR A 87 -6.26 8.70 -14.93
N MET A 88 -5.07 9.26 -14.74
CA MET A 88 -4.72 10.64 -15.10
C MET A 88 -4.01 10.78 -16.46
N THR A 89 -3.62 9.69 -17.10
CA THR A 89 -2.90 9.71 -18.38
C THR A 89 -3.90 9.85 -19.54
N GLY A 90 -4.19 11.08 -19.93
CA GLY A 90 -4.98 11.43 -21.10
C GLY A 90 -4.32 12.57 -21.91
N ASP A 91 -4.79 12.80 -23.14
CA ASP A 91 -4.31 13.91 -23.99
C ASP A 91 -4.79 15.28 -23.47
N GLU A 92 -5.82 15.32 -22.66
CA GLU A 92 -6.39 16.55 -22.08
C GLU A 92 -5.74 16.87 -20.71
N PRO A 93 -5.51 18.17 -20.40
CA PRO A 93 -5.03 18.58 -19.10
C PRO A 93 -6.05 18.21 -18.02
N ILE A 94 -5.56 17.75 -16.88
CA ILE A 94 -6.43 17.44 -15.74
C ILE A 94 -7.06 18.74 -15.20
N THR A 95 -8.35 18.71 -14.91
CA THR A 95 -9.05 19.82 -14.26
C THR A 95 -8.91 19.76 -12.74
N LEU A 96 -9.10 20.89 -12.03
CA LEU A 96 -9.10 20.91 -10.58
C LEU A 96 -10.21 20.03 -9.99
N GLU A 97 -11.37 19.96 -10.66
CA GLU A 97 -12.48 19.08 -10.26
C GLU A 97 -12.09 17.59 -10.33
N LEU A 98 -11.50 17.17 -11.46
CA LEU A 98 -11.02 15.79 -11.64
C LEU A 98 -9.89 15.46 -10.65
N TRP A 99 -9.00 16.42 -10.40
CA TRP A 99 -7.96 16.25 -9.40
C TRP A 99 -8.52 16.10 -7.98
N GLY A 100 -9.54 16.89 -7.60
CA GLY A 100 -10.24 16.76 -6.32
C GLY A 100 -10.88 15.39 -6.16
N ALA A 101 -11.64 14.93 -7.16
CA ALA A 101 -12.28 13.61 -7.17
C ALA A 101 -11.26 12.47 -7.04
N LEU A 102 -10.10 12.60 -7.69
CA LEU A 102 -9.01 11.65 -7.55
C LEU A 102 -8.45 11.64 -6.12
N LEU A 103 -8.20 12.80 -5.53
CA LEU A 103 -7.69 12.86 -4.16
C LEU A 103 -8.70 12.32 -3.15
N ASP A 104 -10.01 12.46 -3.39
CA ASP A 104 -11.05 11.82 -2.58
C ASP A 104 -10.92 10.29 -2.62
N GLU A 105 -10.76 9.70 -3.79
CA GLU A 105 -10.50 8.25 -3.94
C GLU A 105 -9.18 7.85 -3.28
N VAL A 106 -8.12 8.64 -3.47
CA VAL A 106 -6.82 8.42 -2.82
C VAL A 106 -6.97 8.41 -1.29
N VAL A 107 -7.70 9.36 -0.71
CA VAL A 107 -7.96 9.40 0.75
C VAL A 107 -8.65 8.13 1.21
N ASP A 108 -9.71 7.69 0.52
CA ASP A 108 -10.46 6.50 0.89
C ASP A 108 -9.60 5.24 0.85
N GLN A 109 -8.85 5.07 -0.22
CA GLN A 109 -7.95 3.92 -0.40
C GLN A 109 -6.79 3.94 0.61
N MET A 110 -6.20 5.10 0.87
CA MET A 110 -5.11 5.22 1.85
C MET A 110 -5.58 4.94 3.28
N LEU A 111 -6.82 5.31 3.64
CA LEU A 111 -7.40 4.97 4.93
C LEU A 111 -7.66 3.47 5.07
N VAL A 112 -8.10 2.80 4.00
CA VAL A 112 -8.22 1.33 3.96
C VAL A 112 -6.86 0.67 4.14
N GLN A 113 -5.81 1.22 3.52
CA GLN A 113 -4.45 0.69 3.55
C GLN A 113 -3.57 1.33 4.65
N ARG A 114 -4.14 2.05 5.60
CA ARG A 114 -3.39 2.82 6.62
C ARG A 114 -2.30 2.02 7.32
N LYS A 115 -2.58 0.76 7.65
CA LYS A 115 -1.59 -0.15 8.25
C LYS A 115 -0.35 -0.34 7.37
N LEU A 116 -0.52 -0.46 6.06
CA LEU A 116 0.57 -0.66 5.12
C LEU A 116 1.48 0.58 5.06
N PHE A 117 0.89 1.76 5.07
CA PHE A 117 1.63 3.02 5.14
C PHE A 117 2.38 3.18 6.46
N LEU A 118 1.74 2.89 7.60
CA LEU A 118 2.40 2.93 8.91
C LEU A 118 3.57 1.95 8.99
N MET A 119 3.43 0.77 8.40
CA MET A 119 4.52 -0.20 8.30
C MET A 119 5.67 0.36 7.46
N HIS A 120 5.38 0.95 6.31
CA HIS A 120 6.38 1.57 5.44
C HIS A 120 7.16 2.66 6.19
N GLU A 121 6.48 3.62 6.80
CA GLU A 121 7.10 4.71 7.57
C GLU A 121 8.01 4.19 8.68
N ARG A 122 7.53 3.22 9.46
CA ARG A 122 8.30 2.67 10.58
C ARG A 122 9.53 1.86 10.17
N ASN A 123 9.57 1.38 8.92
CA ASN A 123 10.61 0.47 8.45
C ASN A 123 11.41 1.01 7.27
N GLN A 124 11.41 2.34 7.04
CA GLN A 124 12.13 2.99 5.93
C GLN A 124 13.60 2.55 5.84
N ALA A 125 14.34 2.55 6.97
CA ALA A 125 15.74 2.15 6.98
C ALA A 125 15.98 0.67 6.58
N ALA A 126 15.01 -0.21 6.83
CA ALA A 126 15.08 -1.59 6.37
C ALA A 126 14.76 -1.68 4.87
N LEU A 127 13.76 -0.93 4.41
CA LEU A 127 13.39 -0.85 3.00
C LEU A 127 14.50 -0.27 2.13
N GLU A 128 15.15 0.80 2.56
CA GLU A 128 16.30 1.39 1.86
C GLU A 128 17.43 0.39 1.60
N LYS A 129 17.67 -0.53 2.55
CA LYS A 129 18.68 -1.59 2.39
C LYS A 129 18.28 -2.66 1.37
N LEU A 130 16.99 -2.82 1.13
CA LEU A 130 16.43 -3.81 0.20
C LEU A 130 16.21 -3.25 -1.20
N HIS A 131 16.33 -1.94 -1.39
CA HIS A 131 16.19 -1.30 -2.69
C HIS A 131 17.20 -1.86 -3.67
N ASN A 132 16.71 -2.27 -4.84
CA ASN A 132 17.50 -2.71 -5.97
C ASN A 132 17.08 -1.92 -7.21
N ALA A 133 17.86 -2.01 -8.29
CA ALA A 133 17.66 -1.23 -9.52
C ALA A 133 16.25 -1.37 -10.14
N GLY A 134 15.57 -2.47 -9.93
CA GLY A 134 14.20 -2.67 -10.44
C GLY A 134 13.16 -1.89 -9.63
N HIS A 135 13.35 -1.79 -8.32
CA HIS A 135 12.47 -1.06 -7.43
C HIS A 135 12.62 0.45 -7.60
N ASP A 136 13.85 0.93 -7.77
CA ASP A 136 14.13 2.35 -8.02
C ASP A 136 13.42 2.82 -9.28
N ALA A 137 13.36 2.01 -10.33
CA ALA A 137 12.66 2.32 -11.57
C ALA A 137 11.13 2.50 -11.38
N GLU A 138 10.49 1.72 -10.52
CA GLU A 138 9.05 1.86 -10.22
C GLU A 138 8.73 3.11 -9.42
N HIS A 139 9.61 3.48 -8.49
CA HIS A 139 9.51 4.73 -7.75
C HIS A 139 9.70 5.95 -8.65
N GLU A 140 10.69 5.91 -9.53
CA GLU A 140 10.93 6.96 -10.50
C GLU A 140 9.74 7.15 -11.45
N ASP A 141 9.09 6.06 -11.86
CA ASP A 141 7.95 6.12 -12.76
C ASP A 141 6.76 6.86 -12.11
N PHE A 142 6.40 6.52 -10.88
CA PHE A 142 5.36 7.24 -10.12
C PHE A 142 5.69 8.73 -9.95
N GLN A 143 6.90 9.06 -9.51
CA GLN A 143 7.33 10.44 -9.33
C GLN A 143 7.35 11.22 -10.65
N ASN A 144 7.76 10.57 -11.74
CA ASN A 144 7.78 11.18 -13.06
C ASN A 144 6.38 11.45 -13.59
N GLN A 145 5.44 10.52 -13.42
CA GLN A 145 4.04 10.71 -13.80
C GLN A 145 3.42 11.90 -13.03
N LEU A 146 3.60 11.93 -11.72
CA LEU A 146 3.13 13.04 -10.89
C LEU A 146 3.75 14.38 -11.32
N ARG A 147 5.07 14.36 -11.58
CA ARG A 147 5.79 15.55 -12.06
C ARG A 147 5.25 16.02 -13.41
N GLN A 148 4.95 15.10 -14.34
CA GLN A 148 4.36 15.44 -15.64
C GLN A 148 3.01 16.16 -15.50
N VAL A 149 2.13 15.66 -14.63
CA VAL A 149 0.84 16.28 -14.35
C VAL A 149 1.02 17.69 -13.78
N LEU A 150 1.85 17.84 -12.73
CA LEU A 150 2.07 19.12 -12.05
C LEU A 150 2.92 20.10 -12.85
N ALA A 151 3.69 19.65 -13.84
CA ALA A 151 4.50 20.48 -14.71
C ALA A 151 3.82 20.83 -16.04
N ASP A 152 2.59 20.41 -16.28
CA ASP A 152 1.89 20.66 -17.54
C ASP A 152 1.76 22.18 -17.80
N PRO A 153 2.40 22.71 -18.88
CA PRO A 153 2.39 24.15 -19.16
C PRO A 153 1.00 24.66 -19.61
N ARG A 154 0.08 23.77 -19.96
CA ARG A 154 -1.31 24.10 -20.32
C ARG A 154 -2.12 24.52 -19.10
N LEU A 155 -1.69 24.13 -17.89
CA LEU A 155 -2.31 24.51 -16.62
C LEU A 155 -1.72 25.82 -16.07
N PRO A 156 -2.55 26.77 -15.60
CA PRO A 156 -2.10 27.94 -14.89
C PRO A 156 -1.20 27.56 -13.69
N MET A 157 -0.15 28.31 -13.43
CA MET A 157 0.75 28.05 -12.29
C MET A 157 -0.01 27.99 -10.96
N ARG A 158 -1.03 28.83 -10.80
CA ARG A 158 -1.90 28.84 -9.61
C ARG A 158 -2.55 27.48 -9.37
N ASP A 159 -3.08 26.85 -10.42
CA ASP A 159 -3.78 25.59 -10.33
C ASP A 159 -2.82 24.44 -10.02
N ARG A 160 -1.64 24.44 -10.67
CA ARG A 160 -0.58 23.47 -10.35
C ARG A 160 -0.10 23.55 -8.89
N VAL A 161 -0.01 24.77 -8.34
CA VAL A 161 0.35 24.96 -6.91
C VAL A 161 -0.76 24.45 -6.00
N ARG A 162 -2.04 24.67 -6.34
CA ARG A 162 -3.19 24.13 -5.57
C ARG A 162 -3.23 22.62 -5.60
N MET A 163 -3.00 22.02 -6.77
CA MET A 163 -2.92 20.56 -6.92
C MET A 163 -1.81 19.98 -6.05
N ALA A 164 -0.62 20.57 -6.08
CA ALA A 164 0.51 20.15 -5.23
C ALA A 164 0.22 20.33 -3.73
N ALA A 165 -0.39 21.45 -3.34
CA ALA A 165 -0.72 21.76 -1.95
C ALA A 165 -1.81 20.82 -1.40
N SER A 166 -2.87 20.55 -2.17
CA SER A 166 -3.93 19.62 -1.78
C SER A 166 -3.41 18.18 -1.60
N MET A 167 -2.54 17.72 -2.50
CA MET A 167 -1.84 16.45 -2.32
C MET A 167 -0.97 16.44 -1.07
N GLY A 168 -0.21 17.52 -0.84
CA GLY A 168 0.61 17.69 0.37
C GLY A 168 -0.23 17.62 1.65
N ALA A 169 -1.44 18.17 1.66
CA ALA A 169 -2.36 18.08 2.80
C ALA A 169 -2.79 16.63 3.08
N VAL A 170 -3.11 15.85 2.05
CA VAL A 170 -3.45 14.42 2.18
C VAL A 170 -2.27 13.65 2.77
N PHE A 171 -1.08 13.79 2.18
CA PHE A 171 0.11 13.10 2.68
C PHE A 171 0.47 13.52 4.11
N ALA A 172 0.45 14.81 4.42
CA ALA A 172 0.73 15.30 5.77
C ALA A 172 -0.28 14.76 6.79
N GLY A 173 -1.57 14.76 6.45
CA GLY A 173 -2.61 14.28 7.36
C GLY A 173 -2.59 12.78 7.61
N LEU A 174 -2.08 11.99 6.66
CA LEU A 174 -2.02 10.52 6.77
C LEU A 174 -0.67 10.00 7.29
N PHE A 175 0.43 10.73 7.02
CA PHE A 175 1.80 10.27 7.28
C PHE A 175 2.59 11.11 8.27
N LEU A 176 2.05 12.21 8.79
CA LEU A 176 2.70 12.85 9.93
C LEU A 176 2.85 11.82 11.05
N PRO A 177 4.03 11.78 11.71
CA PRO A 177 4.45 10.63 12.52
C PRO A 177 3.37 10.11 13.45
N GLY A 178 3.02 8.91 13.23
CA GLY A 178 2.37 7.87 14.00
C GLY A 178 1.14 8.22 14.84
N ASP A 179 1.11 9.34 15.49
CA ASP A 179 0.13 9.66 16.53
C ASP A 179 -0.33 11.11 16.51
N ALA A 180 -0.22 11.79 15.36
CA ALA A 180 -0.70 13.16 15.25
C ALA A 180 -2.23 13.27 15.47
N PHE A 181 -2.96 12.20 15.11
CA PHE A 181 -4.42 12.12 15.28
C PHE A 181 -4.84 10.77 15.87
N PRO A 182 -4.39 10.42 17.10
CA PRO A 182 -4.64 9.09 17.68
C PRO A 182 -6.11 8.88 18.03
N GLU A 183 -6.87 9.96 18.19
CA GLU A 183 -8.27 9.98 18.64
C GLU A 183 -9.26 9.89 17.46
N SER A 184 -8.81 10.17 16.24
CA SER A 184 -9.67 10.16 15.06
C SER A 184 -9.92 8.74 14.56
N ASP A 185 -11.19 8.40 14.35
CA ASP A 185 -11.50 7.25 13.52
C ASP A 185 -11.19 7.57 12.03
N ASN A 186 -11.00 6.54 11.23
CA ASN A 186 -10.68 6.70 9.82
C ASN A 186 -11.77 7.47 9.06
N LYS A 187 -13.02 7.39 9.48
CA LYS A 187 -14.16 8.05 8.83
C LYS A 187 -14.11 9.57 9.04
N GLU A 188 -13.86 9.99 10.28
CA GLU A 188 -13.73 11.41 10.61
C GLU A 188 -12.49 12.02 9.96
N LEU A 189 -11.35 11.34 10.05
CA LEU A 189 -10.11 11.78 9.41
C LEU A 189 -10.29 11.92 7.90
N GLY A 190 -10.90 10.94 7.25
CA GLY A 190 -11.18 11.00 5.81
C GLY A 190 -12.07 12.16 5.42
N LYS A 191 -13.12 12.42 6.21
CA LYS A 191 -14.00 13.58 5.99
C LYS A 191 -13.21 14.89 6.05
N LEU A 192 -12.44 15.10 7.10
CA LEU A 192 -11.66 16.33 7.31
C LEU A 192 -10.58 16.52 6.23
N LEU A 193 -9.93 15.43 5.79
CA LEU A 193 -8.95 15.51 4.72
C LEU A 193 -9.58 15.93 3.39
N ARG A 194 -10.74 15.37 3.02
CA ARG A 194 -11.47 15.80 1.82
C ARG A 194 -11.91 17.24 1.90
N GLU A 195 -12.44 17.69 3.04
CA GLU A 195 -12.76 19.11 3.25
C GLU A 195 -11.54 20.01 3.04
N CYS A 196 -10.37 19.65 3.60
CA CYS A 196 -9.11 20.38 3.38
C CYS A 196 -8.68 20.40 1.89
N VAL A 197 -8.81 19.26 1.19
CA VAL A 197 -8.49 19.17 -0.25
C VAL A 197 -9.34 20.16 -1.05
N HIS A 198 -10.65 20.12 -0.88
CA HIS A 198 -11.58 20.98 -1.61
C HIS A 198 -11.41 22.46 -1.23
N ASP A 199 -11.18 22.79 0.05
CA ASP A 199 -10.86 24.15 0.49
C ASP A 199 -9.61 24.72 -0.20
N VAL A 200 -8.61 23.92 -0.47
CA VAL A 200 -7.40 24.34 -1.18
C VAL A 200 -7.66 24.49 -2.68
N LEU A 201 -8.49 23.64 -3.26
CA LEU A 201 -8.78 23.64 -4.70
C LEU A 201 -9.76 24.76 -5.11
N ASP A 202 -10.71 25.12 -4.24
CA ASP A 202 -11.78 26.08 -4.53
C ASP A 202 -11.39 27.55 -4.34
N ARG A 203 -10.33 27.84 -3.61
CA ARG A 203 -9.85 29.22 -3.34
C ARG A 203 -8.89 29.72 -4.40
#